data_6742afa602bc61ba58cc247bedce1d86
#
_entry.id   6742afa602bc61ba58cc247bedce1d86
#
_cell.length_a   1.000
_cell.length_b   1.000
_cell.length_c   1.000
_cell.angle_alpha   90.00
_cell.angle_beta   90.00
_cell.angle_gamma   90.00
#
_symmetry.space_group_name_H-M   'P 1'
#
loop_
_entity.id
_entity.type
_entity.pdbx_description
1 polymer ?
#
loop_
_entity_poly.entity_id
_entity_poly.type
_entity_poly.pdbx_seq_one_letter_code
_entity_poly.pdbx_strand_id
1 'polypeptide(L)'
;RELRPDARILFVGAEGRMEMQRVPAAGYDIKGLPVAGFDRKHLLKNFGVLLKLFKSRQLARKIIRDFQPHVAVGVGGYASGPTLNMAQRMGVPTLLQEQNSYAGVTNKLLAKKAKRICVAYEGMERFFPADRIVLTGNPVRQNLLTAMPDREEALKKFSMESGRRTILIVGGSLGARTLNESVLNHIPLIRRQTDVQFIWQTGKFYSEEIARRLEEAHCPTNLRVMDFISNMNDAYAAADLVISRAGAGSISELCLLGKPVILVPSPNVAEDHQTKNA
;
A
#
# COMPACT_ATOMS: atom_id res chain seq x y z
N ARG A 1 -14.72 -7.56 12.28
CA ARG A 1 -15.66 -8.56 12.87
C ARG A 1 -15.42 -8.83 14.35
N GLU A 2 -14.24 -8.57 14.89
CA GLU A 2 -13.98 -8.75 16.34
C GLU A 2 -15.01 -8.01 17.22
N LEU A 3 -15.27 -6.73 16.91
CA LEU A 3 -16.23 -5.90 17.65
C LEU A 3 -17.70 -6.18 17.32
N ARG A 4 -17.98 -6.68 16.11
CA ARG A 4 -19.32 -6.96 15.60
C ARG A 4 -19.27 -8.21 14.72
N PRO A 5 -19.34 -9.41 15.31
CA PRO A 5 -19.26 -10.69 14.58
C PRO A 5 -20.40 -10.87 13.57
N ASP A 6 -21.55 -10.29 13.86
CA ASP A 6 -22.78 -10.29 13.03
C ASP A 6 -22.71 -9.32 11.84
N ALA A 7 -21.69 -8.47 11.75
CA ALA A 7 -21.57 -7.48 10.67
C ALA A 7 -21.42 -8.16 9.30
N ARG A 8 -22.32 -7.85 8.38
CA ARG A 8 -22.20 -8.20 6.97
C ARG A 8 -21.31 -7.18 6.28
N ILE A 9 -20.25 -7.66 5.62
CA ILE A 9 -19.26 -6.82 4.93
C ILE A 9 -19.25 -7.19 3.45
N LEU A 10 -19.43 -6.19 2.59
CA LEU A 10 -19.30 -6.32 1.13
C LEU A 10 -18.25 -5.33 0.65
N PHE A 11 -17.25 -5.81 -0.06
CA PHE A 11 -16.25 -4.96 -0.71
C PHE A 11 -16.71 -4.55 -2.11
N VAL A 12 -16.27 -3.37 -2.53
CA VAL A 12 -16.43 -2.87 -3.89
C VAL A 12 -15.08 -2.44 -4.42
N GLY A 13 -14.60 -3.09 -5.47
CA GLY A 13 -13.27 -2.90 -6.05
C GLY A 13 -13.31 -2.55 -7.53
N ALA A 14 -12.15 -2.27 -8.12
CA ALA A 14 -12.00 -2.07 -9.55
C ALA A 14 -11.82 -3.41 -10.26
N GLU A 15 -12.59 -3.66 -11.33
CA GLU A 15 -12.44 -4.85 -12.17
C GLU A 15 -11.01 -5.00 -12.69
N GLY A 16 -10.49 -6.23 -12.73
CA GLY A 16 -9.15 -6.55 -13.21
C GLY A 16 -8.00 -6.08 -12.30
N ARG A 17 -8.29 -5.65 -11.08
CA ARG A 17 -7.28 -5.26 -10.09
C ARG A 17 -7.07 -6.34 -9.04
N MET A 18 -5.96 -6.20 -8.30
CA MET A 18 -5.50 -7.20 -7.31
C MET A 18 -6.54 -7.47 -6.21
N GLU A 19 -7.33 -6.47 -5.83
CA GLU A 19 -8.38 -6.61 -4.82
C GLU A 19 -9.42 -7.66 -5.19
N MET A 20 -9.69 -7.86 -6.50
CA MET A 20 -10.65 -8.88 -6.98
C MET A 20 -10.22 -10.32 -6.66
N GLN A 21 -8.93 -10.54 -6.40
CA GLN A 21 -8.36 -11.83 -5.98
C GLN A 21 -8.08 -11.88 -4.47
N ARG A 22 -7.57 -10.78 -3.91
CA ARG A 22 -7.13 -10.73 -2.51
C ARG A 22 -8.28 -10.71 -1.51
N VAL A 23 -9.37 -10.03 -1.84
CA VAL A 23 -10.54 -9.93 -0.96
C VAL A 23 -11.25 -11.28 -0.79
N PRO A 24 -11.54 -12.06 -1.87
CA PRO A 24 -12.06 -13.42 -1.72
C PRO A 24 -11.12 -14.36 -0.97
N ALA A 25 -9.81 -14.27 -1.25
CA ALA A 25 -8.80 -15.05 -0.52
C ALA A 25 -8.77 -14.75 0.99
N ALA A 26 -9.23 -13.56 1.40
CA ALA A 26 -9.40 -13.18 2.81
C ALA A 26 -10.79 -13.53 3.37
N GLY A 27 -11.64 -14.26 2.63
CA GLY A 27 -12.95 -14.71 3.07
C GLY A 27 -14.06 -13.65 3.03
N TYR A 28 -13.94 -12.64 2.15
CA TYR A 28 -14.97 -11.60 1.98
C TYR A 28 -15.52 -11.56 0.55
N ASP A 29 -16.78 -11.17 0.45
CA ASP A 29 -17.42 -10.91 -0.84
C ASP A 29 -16.96 -9.58 -1.43
N ILE A 30 -16.80 -9.54 -2.76
CA ILE A 30 -16.45 -8.33 -3.51
C ILE A 30 -17.28 -8.20 -4.79
N LYS A 31 -17.68 -6.98 -5.12
CA LYS A 31 -18.27 -6.62 -6.41
C LYS A 31 -17.32 -5.70 -7.18
N GLY A 32 -17.11 -5.99 -8.46
CA GLY A 32 -16.28 -5.20 -9.35
C GLY A 32 -17.03 -4.01 -9.96
N LEU A 33 -16.33 -2.89 -10.14
CA LEU A 33 -16.79 -1.77 -10.94
C LEU A 33 -15.85 -1.56 -12.14
N PRO A 34 -16.40 -1.28 -13.34
CA PRO A 34 -15.60 -1.01 -14.53
C PRO A 34 -15.01 0.41 -14.51
N VAL A 35 -14.17 0.69 -13.51
CA VAL A 35 -13.52 1.98 -13.32
C VAL A 35 -12.13 2.01 -13.97
N ALA A 36 -11.74 3.16 -14.47
CA ALA A 36 -10.39 3.41 -15.00
C ALA A 36 -9.85 4.74 -14.49
N GLY A 37 -8.52 4.84 -14.42
CA GLY A 37 -7.85 6.11 -14.11
C GLY A 37 -8.09 7.13 -15.22
N PHE A 38 -8.15 8.42 -14.84
CA PHE A 38 -8.22 9.53 -15.77
C PHE A 38 -6.82 9.79 -16.34
N ASP A 39 -6.68 9.76 -17.69
CA ASP A 39 -5.43 10.11 -18.36
C ASP A 39 -5.32 11.64 -18.43
N ARG A 40 -4.43 12.21 -17.61
CA ARG A 40 -4.22 13.67 -17.56
C ARG A 40 -3.48 14.22 -18.78
N LYS A 41 -2.79 13.34 -19.53
CA LYS A 41 -2.00 13.75 -20.72
C LYS A 41 -2.81 13.68 -22.01
N HIS A 42 -3.81 12.82 -22.11
CA HIS A 42 -4.58 12.58 -23.32
C HIS A 42 -6.09 12.72 -23.07
N LEU A 43 -6.57 13.96 -23.06
CA LEU A 43 -7.97 14.27 -22.72
C LEU A 43 -9.00 13.57 -23.61
N LEU A 44 -8.72 13.40 -24.90
CA LEU A 44 -9.61 12.72 -25.85
C LEU A 44 -9.80 11.22 -25.54
N LYS A 45 -8.83 10.58 -24.92
CA LYS A 45 -8.95 9.17 -24.47
C LYS A 45 -9.89 9.00 -23.28
N ASN A 46 -10.26 10.10 -22.63
CA ASN A 46 -11.10 10.06 -21.44
C ASN A 46 -12.60 9.91 -21.75
N PHE A 47 -13.04 9.98 -23.00
CA PHE A 47 -14.46 9.75 -23.34
C PHE A 47 -14.93 8.37 -22.88
N GLY A 48 -14.13 7.32 -23.11
CA GLY A 48 -14.40 5.98 -22.59
C GLY A 48 -14.39 5.90 -21.06
N VAL A 49 -13.59 6.75 -20.38
CA VAL A 49 -13.55 6.83 -18.92
C VAL A 49 -14.84 7.43 -18.36
N LEU A 50 -15.41 8.45 -19.03
CA LEU A 50 -16.70 9.03 -18.64
C LEU A 50 -17.85 8.02 -18.75
N LEU A 51 -17.91 7.24 -19.83
CA LEU A 51 -18.89 6.16 -19.98
C LEU A 51 -18.73 5.08 -18.88
N LYS A 52 -17.49 4.69 -18.61
CA LYS A 52 -17.19 3.76 -17.50
C LYS A 52 -17.60 4.33 -16.15
N LEU A 53 -17.36 5.62 -15.91
CA LEU A 53 -17.77 6.29 -14.67
C LEU A 53 -19.31 6.29 -14.52
N PHE A 54 -20.03 6.60 -15.60
CA PHE A 54 -21.50 6.57 -15.59
C PHE A 54 -22.02 5.14 -15.28
N LYS A 55 -21.50 4.12 -15.98
CA LYS A 55 -21.85 2.71 -15.76
C LYS A 55 -21.49 2.28 -14.31
N SER A 56 -20.32 2.69 -13.81
CA SER A 56 -19.90 2.40 -12.44
C SER A 56 -20.83 3.02 -11.40
N ARG A 57 -21.35 4.23 -11.64
CA ARG A 57 -22.33 4.86 -10.74
C ARG A 57 -23.66 4.14 -10.73
N GLN A 58 -24.16 3.69 -11.88
CA GLN A 58 -25.38 2.89 -11.96
C GLN A 58 -25.23 1.55 -11.23
N LEU A 59 -24.09 0.88 -11.44
CA LEU A 59 -23.79 -0.39 -10.78
C LEU A 59 -23.62 -0.21 -9.27
N ALA A 60 -22.91 0.84 -8.84
CA ALA A 60 -22.78 1.18 -7.43
C ALA A 60 -24.15 1.45 -6.78
N ARG A 61 -25.06 2.16 -7.48
CA ARG A 61 -26.45 2.37 -7.01
C ARG A 61 -27.17 1.04 -6.80
N LYS A 62 -27.04 0.10 -7.76
CA LYS A 62 -27.64 -1.24 -7.65
C LYS A 62 -27.06 -2.00 -6.45
N ILE A 63 -25.73 -2.03 -6.31
CA ILE A 63 -25.05 -2.71 -5.20
C ILE A 63 -25.54 -2.16 -3.85
N ILE A 64 -25.58 -0.83 -3.68
CA ILE A 64 -26.02 -0.19 -2.45
C ILE A 64 -27.49 -0.50 -2.13
N ARG A 65 -28.35 -0.46 -3.14
CA ARG A 65 -29.77 -0.79 -2.96
C ARG A 65 -29.98 -2.26 -2.56
N ASP A 66 -29.24 -3.16 -3.20
CA ASP A 66 -29.41 -4.61 -2.99
C ASP A 66 -28.78 -5.05 -1.65
N PHE A 67 -27.67 -4.43 -1.24
CA PHE A 67 -26.96 -4.74 0.03
C PHE A 67 -27.53 -4.00 1.23
N GLN A 68 -28.11 -2.80 1.04
CA GLN A 68 -28.67 -1.93 2.09
C GLN A 68 -27.66 -1.65 3.23
N PRO A 69 -26.47 -1.07 2.96
CA PRO A 69 -25.49 -0.82 3.99
C PRO A 69 -25.93 0.25 4.99
N HIS A 70 -25.64 0.06 6.28
CA HIS A 70 -25.83 1.10 7.31
C HIS A 70 -24.74 2.19 7.21
N VAL A 71 -23.58 1.83 6.66
CA VAL A 71 -22.43 2.75 6.48
C VAL A 71 -21.62 2.29 5.27
N ALA A 72 -21.06 3.25 4.54
CA ALA A 72 -20.09 2.97 3.48
C ALA A 72 -18.74 3.60 3.82
N VAL A 73 -17.66 2.80 3.74
CA VAL A 73 -16.29 3.21 4.07
C VAL A 73 -15.47 3.30 2.80
N GLY A 74 -14.80 4.43 2.58
CA GLY A 74 -13.89 4.65 1.47
C GLY A 74 -12.46 4.71 1.93
N VAL A 75 -11.63 3.81 1.39
CA VAL A 75 -10.19 3.72 1.69
C VAL A 75 -9.31 4.21 0.51
N GLY A 76 -9.90 4.99 -0.39
CA GLY A 76 -9.24 5.43 -1.61
C GLY A 76 -9.40 4.46 -2.79
N GLY A 77 -8.61 4.68 -3.83
CA GLY A 77 -8.68 3.91 -5.07
C GLY A 77 -9.84 4.34 -6.02
N TYR A 78 -9.84 3.76 -7.21
CA TYR A 78 -10.77 4.18 -8.28
C TYR A 78 -12.23 3.84 -8.01
N ALA A 79 -12.50 2.73 -7.33
CA ALA A 79 -13.86 2.29 -7.02
C ALA A 79 -14.52 3.11 -5.90
N SER A 80 -13.72 3.73 -5.03
CA SER A 80 -14.19 4.53 -3.90
C SER A 80 -15.03 5.72 -4.35
N GLY A 81 -14.61 6.43 -5.41
CA GLY A 81 -15.30 7.60 -5.95
C GLY A 81 -16.77 7.36 -6.30
N PRO A 82 -17.07 6.51 -7.28
CA PRO A 82 -18.47 6.23 -7.69
C PRO A 82 -19.28 5.58 -6.59
N THR A 83 -18.69 4.69 -5.79
CA THR A 83 -19.38 3.99 -4.70
C THR A 83 -19.83 4.95 -3.61
N LEU A 84 -18.90 5.73 -3.06
CA LEU A 84 -19.23 6.66 -1.97
C LEU A 84 -20.08 7.85 -2.44
N ASN A 85 -19.85 8.35 -3.67
CA ASN A 85 -20.72 9.38 -4.22
C ASN A 85 -22.18 8.89 -4.31
N MET A 86 -22.38 7.65 -4.70
CA MET A 86 -23.73 7.08 -4.79
C MET A 86 -24.32 6.80 -3.40
N ALA A 87 -23.52 6.28 -2.45
CA ALA A 87 -23.92 6.11 -1.06
C ALA A 87 -24.41 7.43 -0.45
N GLN A 88 -23.63 8.51 -0.62
CA GLN A 88 -24.02 9.86 -0.16
C GLN A 88 -25.32 10.38 -0.80
N ARG A 89 -25.54 10.09 -2.09
CA ARG A 89 -26.78 10.47 -2.79
C ARG A 89 -28.00 9.68 -2.33
N MET A 90 -27.79 8.46 -1.86
CA MET A 90 -28.84 7.58 -1.34
C MET A 90 -29.05 7.72 0.17
N GLY A 91 -28.39 8.70 0.82
CA GLY A 91 -28.55 8.97 2.25
C GLY A 91 -27.76 8.01 3.17
N VAL A 92 -26.92 7.14 2.61
CA VAL A 92 -26.08 6.25 3.42
C VAL A 92 -24.92 7.04 4.02
N PRO A 93 -24.72 7.01 5.35
CA PRO A 93 -23.58 7.65 5.99
C PRO A 93 -22.26 7.13 5.44
N THR A 94 -21.31 8.05 5.18
CA THR A 94 -19.99 7.67 4.64
C THR A 94 -18.87 8.07 5.58
N LEU A 95 -17.86 7.21 5.65
CA LEU A 95 -16.58 7.43 6.30
C LEU A 95 -15.47 7.37 5.26
N LEU A 96 -14.53 8.30 5.33
CA LEU A 96 -13.33 8.30 4.50
C LEU A 96 -12.11 7.95 5.35
N GLN A 97 -11.16 7.21 4.79
CA GLN A 97 -9.82 7.04 5.33
C GLN A 97 -8.83 7.66 4.34
N GLU A 98 -8.08 8.67 4.81
CA GLU A 98 -6.96 9.25 4.06
C GLU A 98 -5.64 8.79 4.68
N GLN A 99 -4.87 8.08 3.90
CA GLN A 99 -3.65 7.42 4.33
C GLN A 99 -2.40 8.29 4.18
N ASN A 100 -2.46 9.29 3.31
CA ASN A 100 -1.33 10.12 2.94
C ASN A 100 -1.39 11.49 3.64
N SER A 101 -0.24 12.12 3.79
CA SER A 101 -0.12 13.49 4.28
C SER A 101 -0.68 14.54 3.29
N TYR A 102 -0.92 14.14 2.05
CA TYR A 102 -1.57 14.94 1.01
C TYR A 102 -2.81 14.24 0.48
N ALA A 103 -3.97 14.85 0.67
CA ALA A 103 -5.25 14.22 0.36
C ALA A 103 -5.45 13.99 -1.15
N GLY A 104 -5.90 12.79 -1.49
CA GLY A 104 -6.28 12.44 -2.85
C GLY A 104 -7.50 13.20 -3.34
N VAL A 105 -7.58 13.48 -4.65
CA VAL A 105 -8.69 14.24 -5.28
C VAL A 105 -10.04 13.63 -4.94
N THR A 106 -10.17 12.31 -5.00
CA THR A 106 -11.43 11.62 -4.69
C THR A 106 -11.91 11.89 -3.27
N ASN A 107 -10.99 11.79 -2.28
CA ASN A 107 -11.34 12.06 -0.89
C ASN A 107 -11.72 13.53 -0.68
N LYS A 108 -11.01 14.48 -1.31
CA LYS A 108 -11.38 15.91 -1.28
C LYS A 108 -12.79 16.18 -1.82
N LEU A 109 -13.17 15.54 -2.92
CA LEU A 109 -14.51 15.68 -3.51
C LEU A 109 -15.62 15.08 -2.62
N LEU A 110 -15.35 13.97 -1.96
CA LEU A 110 -16.32 13.26 -1.11
C LEU A 110 -16.41 13.85 0.30
N ALA A 111 -15.39 14.57 0.76
CA ALA A 111 -15.26 15.09 2.11
C ALA A 111 -16.45 15.95 2.58
N LYS A 112 -16.99 16.79 1.67
CA LYS A 112 -18.09 17.71 1.97
C LYS A 112 -19.38 17.01 2.47
N LYS A 113 -19.57 15.75 2.12
CA LYS A 113 -20.75 14.94 2.49
C LYS A 113 -20.40 13.73 3.38
N ALA A 114 -19.13 13.52 3.67
CA ALA A 114 -18.72 12.46 4.56
C ALA A 114 -19.13 12.76 6.00
N LYS A 115 -19.56 11.75 6.76
CA LYS A 115 -19.92 11.87 8.17
C LYS A 115 -18.67 12.02 9.04
N ARG A 116 -17.60 11.27 8.72
CA ARG A 116 -16.28 11.35 9.38
C ARG A 116 -15.18 11.09 8.35
N ILE A 117 -14.01 11.64 8.63
CA ILE A 117 -12.81 11.51 7.81
C ILE A 117 -11.67 11.12 8.74
N CYS A 118 -11.32 9.84 8.71
CA CYS A 118 -10.18 9.33 9.44
C CYS A 118 -8.90 9.70 8.67
N VAL A 119 -7.94 10.29 9.34
CA VAL A 119 -6.69 10.75 8.73
C VAL A 119 -5.48 10.17 9.46
N ALA A 120 -4.40 9.95 8.71
CA ALA A 120 -3.17 9.41 9.25
C ALA A 120 -2.24 10.49 9.82
N TYR A 121 -2.38 11.73 9.40
CA TYR A 121 -1.49 12.84 9.72
C TYR A 121 -2.28 14.03 10.25
N GLU A 122 -1.64 14.84 11.05
CA GLU A 122 -2.12 16.17 11.47
C GLU A 122 -2.11 17.17 10.30
N GLY A 123 -2.74 18.34 10.48
CA GLY A 123 -2.75 19.41 9.47
C GLY A 123 -3.62 19.12 8.25
N MET A 124 -4.56 18.15 8.36
CA MET A 124 -5.43 17.77 7.26
C MET A 124 -6.66 18.67 7.09
N GLU A 125 -6.89 19.62 7.99
CA GLU A 125 -7.92 20.67 7.89
C GLU A 125 -7.73 21.58 6.67
N ARG A 126 -6.52 21.65 6.12
CA ARG A 126 -6.24 22.31 4.83
C ARG A 126 -6.91 21.64 3.62
N PHE A 127 -7.40 20.40 3.78
CA PHE A 127 -8.04 19.61 2.72
C PHE A 127 -9.50 19.25 3.05
N PHE A 128 -9.83 19.14 4.34
CA PHE A 128 -11.08 18.58 4.80
C PHE A 128 -11.76 19.48 5.85
N PRO A 129 -13.10 19.45 5.99
CA PRO A 129 -13.79 20.14 7.07
C PRO A 129 -13.29 19.66 8.44
N ALA A 130 -12.80 20.59 9.26
CA ALA A 130 -12.16 20.30 10.55
C ALA A 130 -13.09 19.53 11.52
N ASP A 131 -14.38 19.86 11.53
CA ASP A 131 -15.41 19.22 12.37
C ASP A 131 -15.67 17.74 12.05
N ARG A 132 -15.16 17.24 10.93
CA ARG A 132 -15.32 15.86 10.47
C ARG A 132 -14.06 15.03 10.56
N ILE A 133 -12.91 15.65 10.81
CA ILE A 133 -11.63 14.98 10.91
C ILE A 133 -11.54 14.21 12.24
N VAL A 134 -10.97 13.00 12.13
CA VAL A 134 -10.57 12.19 13.28
C VAL A 134 -9.15 11.68 12.99
N LEU A 135 -8.18 12.06 13.81
CA LEU A 135 -6.82 11.55 13.71
C LEU A 135 -6.79 10.12 14.26
N THR A 136 -6.67 9.14 13.37
CA THR A 136 -6.69 7.71 13.71
C THR A 136 -5.38 7.01 13.44
N GLY A 137 -4.46 7.65 12.73
CA GLY A 137 -3.35 6.97 12.09
C GLY A 137 -3.81 6.11 10.90
N ASN A 138 -2.89 5.37 10.33
CA ASN A 138 -3.18 4.35 9.32
C ASN A 138 -3.50 3.01 9.96
N PRO A 139 -4.43 2.23 9.40
CA PRO A 139 -4.61 0.84 9.81
C PRO A 139 -3.36 0.04 9.43
N VAL A 140 -2.72 -0.52 10.43
CA VAL A 140 -1.57 -1.42 10.29
C VAL A 140 -1.97 -2.85 10.63
N ARG A 141 -1.18 -3.81 10.15
CA ARG A 141 -1.46 -5.22 10.41
C ARG A 141 -1.28 -5.54 11.90
N GLN A 142 -2.29 -6.14 12.52
CA GLN A 142 -2.26 -6.47 13.94
C GLN A 142 -1.10 -7.42 14.32
N ASN A 143 -0.76 -8.36 13.44
CA ASN A 143 0.33 -9.29 13.66
C ASN A 143 1.73 -8.66 13.75
N LEU A 144 1.88 -7.39 13.34
CA LEU A 144 3.12 -6.64 13.60
C LEU A 144 3.38 -6.39 15.08
N LEU A 145 2.33 -6.32 15.90
CA LEU A 145 2.45 -6.11 17.34
C LEU A 145 2.42 -7.42 18.13
N THR A 146 1.66 -8.41 17.66
CA THR A 146 1.34 -9.62 18.44
C THR A 146 2.16 -10.83 18.04
N ALA A 147 2.78 -10.84 16.87
CA ALA A 147 3.45 -11.99 16.28
C ALA A 147 4.79 -11.65 15.62
N MET A 148 5.56 -10.73 16.21
CA MET A 148 6.94 -10.48 15.78
C MET A 148 7.82 -11.65 16.27
N PRO A 149 8.54 -12.31 15.36
CA PRO A 149 9.48 -13.36 15.73
C PRO A 149 10.71 -12.77 16.43
N ASP A 150 11.44 -13.64 17.13
CA ASP A 150 12.77 -13.32 17.59
C ASP A 150 13.71 -13.05 16.40
N ARG A 151 14.70 -12.16 16.62
CA ARG A 151 15.65 -11.75 15.56
C ARG A 151 16.46 -12.93 15.03
N GLU A 152 16.91 -13.82 15.89
CA GLU A 152 17.74 -14.98 15.52
C GLU A 152 16.93 -16.00 14.69
N GLU A 153 15.66 -16.21 15.03
CA GLU A 153 14.75 -17.04 14.25
C GLU A 153 14.48 -16.43 12.87
N ALA A 154 14.29 -15.12 12.82
CA ALA A 154 14.08 -14.39 11.59
C ALA A 154 15.31 -14.45 10.66
N LEU A 155 16.53 -14.26 11.19
CA LEU A 155 17.78 -14.36 10.43
C LEU A 155 17.94 -15.76 9.81
N LYS A 156 17.65 -16.84 10.55
CA LYS A 156 17.71 -18.22 10.04
C LYS A 156 16.80 -18.43 8.82
N LYS A 157 15.60 -17.84 8.81
CA LYS A 157 14.65 -17.93 7.67
C LYS A 157 15.21 -17.33 6.38
N PHE A 158 16.08 -16.32 6.51
CA PHE A 158 16.75 -15.69 5.38
C PHE A 158 18.15 -16.26 5.10
N SER A 159 18.59 -17.27 5.86
CA SER A 159 19.96 -17.81 5.80
C SER A 159 21.01 -16.71 6.04
N MET A 160 20.74 -15.83 7.00
CA MET A 160 21.60 -14.74 7.43
C MET A 160 22.34 -15.11 8.72
N GLU A 161 23.51 -14.51 8.92
CA GLU A 161 24.38 -14.80 10.06
C GLU A 161 23.99 -13.95 11.29
N SER A 162 24.05 -14.56 12.48
CA SER A 162 23.99 -13.84 13.73
C SER A 162 25.25 -12.98 13.91
N GLY A 163 25.10 -11.84 14.58
CA GLY A 163 26.23 -10.95 14.86
C GLY A 163 26.56 -9.93 13.77
N ARG A 164 26.02 -10.08 12.54
CA ARG A 164 26.14 -9.05 11.49
C ARG A 164 24.94 -8.11 11.51
N ARG A 165 25.17 -6.85 11.13
CA ARG A 165 24.07 -5.89 10.90
C ARG A 165 23.34 -6.23 9.61
N THR A 166 22.02 -6.22 9.65
CA THR A 166 21.17 -6.59 8.50
C THR A 166 20.44 -5.37 7.95
N ILE A 167 20.64 -5.10 6.66
CA ILE A 167 19.93 -4.05 5.93
C ILE A 167 18.87 -4.71 5.06
N LEU A 168 17.60 -4.33 5.28
CA LEU A 168 16.49 -4.76 4.45
C LEU A 168 16.20 -3.70 3.37
N ILE A 169 16.15 -4.13 2.10
CA ILE A 169 15.86 -3.26 0.96
C ILE A 169 14.56 -3.72 0.30
N VAL A 170 13.52 -2.86 0.31
CA VAL A 170 12.19 -3.20 -0.20
C VAL A 170 11.63 -2.12 -1.11
N GLY A 171 11.28 -2.50 -2.33
CA GLY A 171 10.66 -1.61 -3.32
C GLY A 171 9.14 -1.68 -3.39
N GLY A 172 8.50 -2.47 -2.50
CA GLY A 172 7.09 -2.84 -2.59
C GLY A 172 6.86 -4.09 -3.46
N SER A 173 5.62 -4.60 -3.51
CA SER A 173 5.28 -5.90 -4.13
C SER A 173 5.62 -6.02 -5.62
N LEU A 174 5.58 -4.92 -6.36
CA LEU A 174 5.94 -4.88 -7.79
C LEU A 174 7.42 -4.57 -8.02
N GLY A 175 8.15 -4.21 -6.96
CA GLY A 175 9.51 -3.74 -7.03
C GLY A 175 9.64 -2.24 -7.35
N ALA A 176 10.87 -1.74 -7.29
CA ALA A 176 11.18 -0.34 -7.53
C ALA A 176 12.46 -0.23 -8.37
N ARG A 177 12.32 0.14 -9.65
CA ARG A 177 13.44 0.21 -10.60
C ARG A 177 14.65 0.97 -10.03
N THR A 178 14.41 2.16 -9.48
CA THR A 178 15.49 3.01 -8.94
C THR A 178 16.25 2.33 -7.80
N LEU A 179 15.54 1.64 -6.89
CA LEU A 179 16.18 0.87 -5.82
C LEU A 179 16.96 -0.31 -6.39
N ASN A 180 16.35 -1.05 -7.31
CA ASN A 180 16.96 -2.22 -7.93
C ASN A 180 18.25 -1.85 -8.68
N GLU A 181 18.21 -0.81 -9.51
CA GLU A 181 19.40 -0.32 -10.22
C GLU A 181 20.47 0.18 -9.25
N SER A 182 20.08 0.87 -8.18
CA SER A 182 21.04 1.32 -7.16
C SER A 182 21.74 0.14 -6.52
N VAL A 183 21.04 -0.92 -6.12
CA VAL A 183 21.65 -2.12 -5.53
C VAL A 183 22.59 -2.80 -6.52
N LEU A 184 22.14 -3.02 -7.77
CA LEU A 184 22.95 -3.65 -8.80
C LEU A 184 24.27 -2.89 -9.09
N ASN A 185 24.20 -1.56 -9.15
CA ASN A 185 25.37 -0.72 -9.38
C ASN A 185 26.36 -0.74 -8.20
N HIS A 186 25.91 -1.14 -7.01
CA HIS A 186 26.73 -1.19 -5.80
C HIS A 186 27.12 -2.62 -5.37
N ILE A 187 26.91 -3.64 -6.19
CA ILE A 187 27.33 -5.03 -5.89
C ILE A 187 28.80 -5.12 -5.45
N PRO A 188 29.78 -4.43 -6.11
CA PRO A 188 31.16 -4.49 -5.65
C PRO A 188 31.38 -3.91 -4.24
N LEU A 189 30.61 -2.89 -3.86
CA LEU A 189 30.64 -2.32 -2.51
C LEU A 189 30.01 -3.27 -1.49
N ILE A 190 28.85 -3.84 -1.80
CA ILE A 190 28.14 -4.82 -0.95
C ILE A 190 29.08 -5.99 -0.64
N ARG A 191 29.76 -6.52 -1.64
CA ARG A 191 30.70 -7.64 -1.49
C ARG A 191 31.83 -7.37 -0.51
N ARG A 192 32.28 -6.13 -0.43
CA ARG A 192 33.39 -5.71 0.48
C ARG A 192 32.97 -5.55 1.94
N GLN A 193 31.66 -5.50 2.22
CA GLN A 193 31.16 -5.37 3.60
C GLN A 193 31.22 -6.73 4.29
N THR A 194 32.02 -6.86 5.33
CA THR A 194 32.21 -8.12 6.08
C THR A 194 31.32 -8.21 7.31
N ASP A 195 30.93 -7.07 7.86
CA ASP A 195 30.13 -6.89 9.07
C ASP A 195 28.65 -6.54 8.80
N VAL A 196 28.28 -6.37 7.52
CA VAL A 196 26.94 -6.06 7.08
C VAL A 196 26.43 -7.09 6.08
N GLN A 197 25.18 -7.46 6.20
CA GLN A 197 24.46 -8.34 5.29
C GLN A 197 23.17 -7.70 4.81
N PHE A 198 22.65 -8.17 3.68
CA PHE A 198 21.54 -7.52 2.99
C PHE A 198 20.44 -8.51 2.63
N ILE A 199 19.19 -8.14 2.89
CA ILE A 199 18.01 -8.81 2.39
C ILE A 199 17.37 -7.87 1.38
N TRP A 200 17.24 -8.30 0.14
CA TRP A 200 16.74 -7.47 -0.94
C TRP A 200 15.54 -8.09 -1.64
N GLN A 201 14.39 -7.39 -1.58
CA GLN A 201 13.21 -7.73 -2.35
C GLN A 201 13.19 -6.93 -3.65
N THR A 202 13.33 -7.63 -4.76
CA THR A 202 13.41 -7.05 -6.11
C THR A 202 12.04 -6.68 -6.69
N GLY A 203 10.98 -7.39 -6.28
CA GLY A 203 9.66 -7.39 -6.89
C GLY A 203 9.57 -8.34 -8.08
N LYS A 204 8.42 -8.98 -8.23
CA LYS A 204 8.20 -10.03 -9.26
C LYS A 204 8.47 -9.55 -10.69
N PHE A 205 8.24 -8.28 -10.96
CA PHE A 205 8.42 -7.72 -12.30
C PHE A 205 9.89 -7.67 -12.75
N TYR A 206 10.83 -7.57 -11.82
CA TYR A 206 12.26 -7.40 -12.10
C TYR A 206 13.08 -8.64 -11.79
N SER A 207 12.47 -9.69 -11.24
CA SER A 207 13.20 -10.85 -10.67
C SER A 207 14.08 -11.56 -11.68
N GLU A 208 13.60 -11.83 -12.89
CA GLU A 208 14.33 -12.55 -13.93
C GLU A 208 15.56 -11.75 -14.44
N GLU A 209 15.35 -10.46 -14.74
CA GLU A 209 16.42 -9.56 -15.19
C GLU A 209 17.52 -9.44 -14.12
N ILE A 210 17.10 -9.26 -12.85
CA ILE A 210 18.03 -9.11 -11.75
C ILE A 210 18.80 -10.41 -11.49
N ALA A 211 18.13 -11.56 -11.55
CA ALA A 211 18.79 -12.86 -11.39
C ALA A 211 19.92 -13.04 -12.40
N ARG A 212 19.67 -12.77 -13.69
CA ARG A 212 20.67 -12.84 -14.75
C ARG A 212 21.87 -11.90 -14.49
N ARG A 213 21.60 -10.64 -14.13
CA ARG A 213 22.65 -9.65 -13.85
C ARG A 213 23.48 -10.00 -12.61
N LEU A 214 22.88 -10.65 -11.61
CA LEU A 214 23.59 -11.11 -10.41
C LEU A 214 24.45 -12.35 -10.69
N GLU A 215 24.02 -13.23 -11.60
CA GLU A 215 24.83 -14.36 -12.05
C GLU A 215 26.10 -13.87 -12.75
N GLU A 216 25.97 -12.93 -13.70
CA GLU A 216 27.09 -12.27 -14.38
C GLU A 216 28.04 -11.54 -13.41
N ALA A 217 27.47 -10.89 -12.39
CA ALA A 217 28.23 -10.17 -11.38
C ALA A 217 28.77 -11.04 -10.24
N HIS A 218 28.50 -12.35 -10.21
CA HIS A 218 28.77 -13.27 -9.10
C HIS A 218 28.16 -12.75 -7.78
N CYS A 219 26.90 -13.08 -7.52
CA CYS A 219 26.14 -12.60 -6.36
C CYS A 219 26.94 -12.71 -5.06
N PRO A 220 27.03 -11.63 -4.26
CA PRO A 220 27.75 -11.65 -2.99
C PRO A 220 27.11 -12.61 -1.99
N THR A 221 27.93 -13.29 -1.18
CA THR A 221 27.45 -14.24 -0.14
C THR A 221 26.69 -13.55 0.99
N ASN A 222 26.94 -12.28 1.24
CA ASN A 222 26.24 -11.46 2.23
C ASN A 222 24.98 -10.75 1.69
N LEU A 223 24.49 -11.15 0.50
CA LEU A 223 23.27 -10.61 -0.12
C LEU A 223 22.24 -11.72 -0.36
N ARG A 224 21.10 -11.64 0.32
CA ARG A 224 19.94 -12.51 0.07
C ARG A 224 18.95 -11.81 -0.84
N VAL A 225 18.68 -12.36 -2.01
CA VAL A 225 17.79 -11.78 -3.00
C VAL A 225 16.50 -12.59 -3.09
N MET A 226 15.37 -11.90 -3.12
CA MET A 226 14.03 -12.50 -3.20
C MET A 226 13.15 -11.68 -4.13
N ASP A 227 12.30 -12.32 -4.92
CA ASP A 227 11.30 -11.64 -5.73
C ASP A 227 10.18 -11.03 -4.88
N PHE A 228 9.79 -11.77 -3.81
CA PHE A 228 8.73 -11.35 -2.90
C PHE A 228 8.95 -11.91 -1.49
N ILE A 229 8.75 -11.09 -0.47
CA ILE A 229 8.77 -11.49 0.94
C ILE A 229 7.32 -11.66 1.40
N SER A 230 6.92 -12.90 1.64
CA SER A 230 5.54 -13.24 2.04
C SER A 230 5.23 -12.84 3.48
N ASN A 231 6.22 -12.99 4.37
CA ASN A 231 6.10 -12.60 5.76
C ASN A 231 7.05 -11.43 6.09
N MET A 232 6.51 -10.21 6.06
CA MET A 232 7.27 -9.00 6.38
C MET A 232 7.66 -8.91 7.86
N ASN A 233 6.98 -9.62 8.78
CA ASN A 233 7.37 -9.64 10.19
C ASN A 233 8.76 -10.24 10.36
N ASP A 234 9.05 -11.34 9.66
CA ASP A 234 10.39 -11.94 9.68
C ASP A 234 11.45 -10.96 9.14
N ALA A 235 11.14 -10.28 8.03
CA ALA A 235 12.08 -9.33 7.44
C ALA A 235 12.33 -8.11 8.34
N TYR A 236 11.28 -7.58 8.96
CA TYR A 236 11.42 -6.48 9.92
C TYR A 236 12.16 -6.92 11.20
N ALA A 237 11.91 -8.12 11.70
CA ALA A 237 12.61 -8.65 12.87
C ALA A 237 14.11 -8.83 12.60
N ALA A 238 14.49 -9.34 11.43
CA ALA A 238 15.87 -9.52 11.03
C ALA A 238 16.63 -8.19 10.80
N ALA A 239 15.92 -7.12 10.40
CA ALA A 239 16.53 -5.88 9.95
C ALA A 239 16.94 -4.94 11.09
N ASP A 240 18.15 -4.38 11.00
CA ASP A 240 18.62 -3.27 11.83
C ASP A 240 18.34 -1.91 11.17
N LEU A 241 18.35 -1.86 9.82
CA LEU A 241 18.03 -0.70 9.00
C LEU A 241 17.15 -1.14 7.83
N VAL A 242 16.18 -0.31 7.47
CA VAL A 242 15.33 -0.56 6.30
C VAL A 242 15.53 0.53 5.26
N ILE A 243 15.72 0.16 4.00
CA ILE A 243 15.66 1.08 2.85
C ILE A 243 14.38 0.77 2.10
N SER A 244 13.45 1.72 2.05
CA SER A 244 12.09 1.48 1.54
C SER A 244 11.55 2.62 0.71
N ARG A 245 10.56 2.30 -0.14
CA ARG A 245 9.68 3.33 -0.70
C ARG A 245 8.86 4.01 0.38
N ALA A 246 8.56 5.30 0.20
CA ALA A 246 7.77 6.11 1.14
C ALA A 246 6.25 5.92 0.96
N GLY A 247 5.80 4.67 0.88
CA GLY A 247 4.37 4.35 0.88
C GLY A 247 3.76 4.53 2.27
N ALA A 248 2.54 5.07 2.35
CA ALA A 248 1.87 5.39 3.62
C ALA A 248 1.82 4.19 4.58
N GLY A 249 1.46 3.00 4.09
CA GLY A 249 1.44 1.79 4.91
C GLY A 249 2.82 1.38 5.42
N SER A 250 3.85 1.41 4.56
CA SER A 250 5.22 1.06 4.96
C SER A 250 5.77 2.01 6.02
N ILE A 251 5.56 3.32 5.85
CA ILE A 251 5.96 4.32 6.85
C ILE A 251 5.28 4.03 8.20
N SER A 252 3.96 3.81 8.17
CA SER A 252 3.20 3.55 9.41
C SER A 252 3.65 2.28 10.12
N GLU A 253 3.96 1.20 9.38
CA GLU A 253 4.51 -0.03 9.94
C GLU A 253 5.91 0.19 10.54
N LEU A 254 6.79 0.89 9.82
CA LEU A 254 8.17 1.16 10.27
C LEU A 254 8.21 2.08 11.49
N CYS A 255 7.37 3.12 11.54
CA CYS A 255 7.21 3.98 12.71
C CYS A 255 6.70 3.19 13.93
N LEU A 256 5.68 2.34 13.73
CA LEU A 256 5.12 1.50 14.79
C LEU A 256 6.17 0.56 15.39
N LEU A 257 7.06 0.02 14.55
CA LEU A 257 8.13 -0.90 14.96
C LEU A 257 9.39 -0.17 15.46
N GLY A 258 9.45 1.16 15.39
CA GLY A 258 10.63 1.94 15.76
C GLY A 258 11.87 1.60 14.92
N LYS A 259 11.67 1.14 13.67
CA LYS A 259 12.80 0.73 12.81
C LYS A 259 13.47 1.95 12.16
N PRO A 260 14.82 2.06 12.26
CA PRO A 260 15.57 3.02 11.46
C PRO A 260 15.29 2.82 9.97
N VAL A 261 15.02 3.91 9.24
CA VAL A 261 14.65 3.82 7.82
C VAL A 261 15.28 4.91 6.97
N ILE A 262 15.68 4.52 5.75
CA ILE A 262 15.99 5.45 4.66
C ILE A 262 14.81 5.38 3.68
N LEU A 263 14.07 6.48 3.57
CA LEU A 263 12.94 6.58 2.67
C LEU A 263 13.41 7.03 1.28
N VAL A 264 12.99 6.30 0.26
CA VAL A 264 13.26 6.60 -1.16
C VAL A 264 11.94 6.80 -1.89
N PRO A 265 11.40 8.02 -1.95
CA PRO A 265 10.13 8.31 -2.61
C PRO A 265 10.10 7.88 -4.08
N SER A 266 8.95 7.43 -4.56
CA SER A 266 8.76 7.13 -5.98
C SER A 266 8.38 8.41 -6.73
N PRO A 267 9.08 8.77 -7.83
CA PRO A 267 8.73 9.95 -8.63
C PRO A 267 7.47 9.74 -9.48
N ASN A 268 7.02 8.50 -9.63
CA ASN A 268 5.95 8.12 -10.56
C ASN A 268 4.61 7.83 -9.85
N VAL A 269 4.34 8.50 -8.75
CA VAL A 269 3.08 8.34 -8.00
C VAL A 269 2.18 9.57 -8.15
N ALA A 270 0.86 9.35 -8.06
CA ALA A 270 -0.11 10.43 -8.16
C ALA A 270 0.18 11.51 -7.11
N GLU A 271 0.18 12.78 -7.53
CA GLU A 271 0.30 13.96 -6.66
C GLU A 271 1.58 14.03 -5.83
N ASP A 272 2.61 13.26 -6.21
CA ASP A 272 3.90 13.18 -5.50
C ASP A 272 3.74 12.86 -4.00
N HIS A 273 2.74 12.02 -3.68
CA HIS A 273 2.39 11.76 -2.29
C HIS A 273 3.51 11.04 -1.52
N GLN A 274 4.39 10.27 -2.18
CA GLN A 274 5.48 9.61 -1.46
C GLN A 274 6.54 10.59 -0.97
N THR A 275 6.89 11.61 -1.75
CA THR A 275 7.78 12.69 -1.29
C THR A 275 7.17 13.46 -0.12
N LYS A 276 5.85 13.69 -0.17
CA LYS A 276 5.13 14.40 0.90
C LYS A 276 4.93 13.55 2.16
N ASN A 277 4.96 12.22 2.05
CA ASN A 277 4.88 11.32 3.19
C ASN A 277 6.24 11.14 3.88
N ALA A 278 7.37 11.24 3.13
CA ALA A 278 8.72 11.16 3.64
C ALA A 278 9.13 12.43 4.38
#